data_f0856e96557a408a7b0c9b1fee5cec81
#
_entry.id   f0856e96557a408a7b0c9b1fee5cec81
#
_cell.length_a   1.000
_cell.length_b   1.000
_cell.length_c   1.000
_cell.angle_alpha   90.00
_cell.angle_beta   90.00
_cell.angle_gamma   90.00
#
_symmetry.space_group_name_H-M   'P 1'
#
loop_
_entity.id
_entity.type
_entity.pdbx_description
1 polymer ?
#
loop_
_entity_poly.entity_id
_entity_poly.type
_entity_poly.pdbx_seq_one_letter_code
_entity_poly.pdbx_strand_id
1 'polypeptide(L)' 'MSLTHAKRLVREGDLVAEVSVALVDAEGGWSPYLSLDDANRLDDVREALRAADLDRASSLSDRIYRLMPLVSEKR' A
#
# COMPACT_ATOMS: atom_id res chain seq x y z
N MET A 1 -21.32 2.23 12.64
CA MET A 1 -20.11 1.88 11.89
C MET A 1 -19.10 2.97 11.99
N SER A 2 -17.85 2.64 12.20
CA SER A 2 -16.82 3.64 12.27
C SER A 2 -15.73 3.31 11.27
N LEU A 3 -14.96 4.33 10.89
CA LEU A 3 -13.83 4.19 9.99
C LEU A 3 -12.56 4.42 10.75
N THR A 4 -11.58 3.58 10.50
CA THR A 4 -10.25 3.73 11.05
C THR A 4 -9.29 3.91 9.89
N HIS A 5 -8.49 4.97 9.94
CA HIS A 5 -7.50 5.22 8.90
C HIS A 5 -6.23 4.48 9.23
N ALA A 6 -5.65 3.87 8.22
CA ALA A 6 -4.43 3.09 8.38
C ALA A 6 -3.57 3.28 7.15
N LYS A 7 -2.28 2.98 7.29
CA LYS A 7 -1.37 3.02 6.17
C LYS A 7 -0.99 1.60 5.79
N ARG A 8 -1.04 1.33 4.51
CA ARG A 8 -0.63 0.04 3.97
C ARG A 8 0.60 0.24 3.11
N LEU A 9 1.52 -0.70 3.22
CA LEU A 9 2.72 -0.67 2.40
C LEU A 9 2.59 -1.73 1.31
N VAL A 10 2.79 -1.29 0.07
CA VAL A 10 2.76 -2.18 -1.09
C VAL A 10 4.19 -2.27 -1.60
N ARG A 11 4.74 -3.47 -1.61
CA ARG A 11 6.13 -3.67 -2.01
C ARG A 11 6.20 -4.49 -3.28
N GLU A 12 7.03 -4.02 -4.22
CA GLU A 12 7.39 -4.76 -5.42
C GLU A 12 8.88 -4.54 -5.65
N GLY A 13 9.65 -5.60 -5.53
CA GLY A 13 11.09 -5.49 -5.66
C GLY A 13 11.67 -4.56 -4.60
N ASP A 14 12.35 -3.52 -5.04
CA ASP A 14 12.95 -2.53 -4.15
C ASP A 14 12.09 -1.28 -3.98
N LEU A 15 10.88 -1.30 -4.51
CA LEU A 15 9.97 -0.15 -4.39
C LEU A 15 8.88 -0.45 -3.38
N VAL A 16 8.56 0.57 -2.57
CA VAL A 16 7.51 0.47 -1.57
C VAL A 16 6.64 1.70 -1.67
N ALA A 17 5.34 1.51 -1.80
CA ALA A 17 4.38 2.61 -1.80
C ALA A 17 3.62 2.61 -0.48
N GLU A 18 3.46 3.79 0.07
CA GLU A 18 2.67 4.00 1.28
C GLU A 18 1.31 4.54 0.87
N VAL A 19 0.25 3.82 1.23
CA VAL A 19 -1.10 4.14 0.79
C VAL A 19 -2.00 4.27 2.01
N SER A 20 -2.67 5.41 2.13
CA SER A 20 -3.66 5.60 3.19
C SER A 20 -4.95 4.92 2.78
N VAL A 21 -5.48 4.12 3.68
CA VAL A 21 -6.72 3.39 3.43
C VAL A 21 -7.65 3.59 4.60
N ALA A 22 -8.93 3.36 4.37
CA ALA A 22 -9.94 3.40 5.41
C ALA A 22 -10.39 1.97 5.68
N LEU A 23 -10.33 1.59 6.95
CA LEU A 23 -10.82 0.29 7.38
C LEU A 23 -12.22 0.47 7.93
N VAL A 24 -13.15 -0.35 7.48
CA VAL A 24 -14.53 -0.31 7.92
C VAL A 24 -14.69 -1.32 9.04
N ASP A 25 -15.09 -0.83 10.20
CA ASP A 25 -15.37 -1.71 11.33
C ASP A 25 -16.68 -2.43 11.09
N ALA A 26 -16.64 -3.75 11.16
CA ALA A 26 -17.84 -4.55 11.03
C ALA A 26 -18.52 -4.68 12.38
N GLU A 27 -19.83 -4.76 12.35
CA GLU A 27 -20.59 -5.00 13.57
C GLU A 27 -20.40 -6.43 14.04
N GLY A 28 -20.58 -6.64 15.33
CA GLY A 28 -20.50 -7.98 15.89
C GLY A 28 -19.11 -8.48 16.18
N GLY A 29 -18.13 -7.60 16.16
CA GLY A 29 -16.77 -7.97 16.54
C GLY A 29 -15.94 -8.60 15.44
N TRP A 30 -16.39 -8.52 14.20
CA TRP A 30 -15.61 -9.01 13.07
C TRP A 30 -14.43 -8.08 12.82
N SER A 31 -13.38 -8.63 12.23
CA SER A 31 -12.19 -7.85 11.90
C SER A 31 -12.56 -6.74 10.91
N PRO A 32 -11.92 -5.58 11.04
CA PRO A 32 -12.12 -4.52 10.06
C PRO A 32 -11.68 -4.98 8.66
N TYR A 33 -12.29 -4.40 7.65
CA TYR A 33 -11.97 -4.76 6.27
C TYR A 33 -11.83 -3.51 5.41
N LEU A 34 -11.14 -3.67 4.29
CA LEU A 34 -10.95 -2.61 3.33
C LEU A 34 -12.21 -2.45 2.49
N SER A 35 -12.49 -1.20 2.10
CA SER A 35 -13.50 -0.97 1.08
C SER A 35 -13.02 -1.53 -0.25
N LEU A 36 -13.97 -1.79 -1.16
CA LEU A 36 -13.62 -2.29 -2.47
C LEU A 36 -12.75 -1.28 -3.22
N ASP A 37 -13.08 0.01 -3.09
CA ASP A 37 -12.28 1.05 -3.76
C ASP A 37 -10.84 1.06 -3.29
N ASP A 38 -10.64 0.92 -1.98
CA ASP A 38 -9.28 0.92 -1.43
C ASP A 38 -8.55 -0.35 -1.83
N ALA A 39 -9.23 -1.49 -1.83
CA ALA A 39 -8.61 -2.74 -2.27
C ALA A 39 -8.17 -2.64 -3.72
N ASN A 40 -9.02 -2.08 -4.58
CA ASN A 40 -8.67 -1.89 -5.99
C ASN A 40 -7.50 -0.92 -6.15
N ARG A 41 -7.47 0.14 -5.34
CA ARG A 41 -6.37 1.10 -5.41
C ARG A 41 -5.04 0.44 -5.03
N LEU A 42 -5.06 -0.43 -4.02
CA LEU A 42 -3.84 -1.14 -3.65
C LEU A 42 -3.36 -2.04 -4.78
N ASP A 43 -4.28 -2.71 -5.47
CA ASP A 43 -3.91 -3.52 -6.62
C ASP A 43 -3.34 -2.67 -7.75
N ASP A 44 -3.94 -1.51 -8.00
CA ASP A 44 -3.45 -0.61 -9.04
C ASP A 44 -2.05 -0.09 -8.71
N VAL A 45 -1.81 0.21 -7.43
CA VAL A 45 -0.48 0.64 -7.00
C VAL A 45 0.53 -0.48 -7.24
N ARG A 46 0.15 -1.71 -6.91
CA ARG A 46 1.06 -2.85 -7.10
C ARG A 46 1.41 -3.02 -8.56
N GLU A 47 0.42 -2.92 -9.44
CA GLU A 47 0.68 -3.04 -10.87
C GLU A 47 1.57 -1.92 -11.37
N ALA A 48 1.34 -0.69 -10.91
CA ALA A 48 2.17 0.43 -11.33
C ALA A 48 3.62 0.24 -10.88
N LEU A 49 3.83 -0.24 -9.66
CA LEU A 49 5.18 -0.51 -9.17
C LEU A 49 5.85 -1.62 -9.96
N ARG A 50 5.09 -2.66 -10.29
CA ARG A 50 5.61 -3.78 -11.06
C ARG A 50 6.06 -3.34 -12.45
N ALA A 51 5.32 -2.40 -13.03
CA ALA A 51 5.66 -1.85 -14.35
C ALA A 51 6.68 -0.72 -14.26
N ALA A 52 7.14 -0.37 -13.06
CA ALA A 52 8.03 0.76 -12.82
C ALA A 52 7.43 2.08 -13.28
N ASP A 53 6.10 2.18 -13.25
CA ASP A 53 5.39 3.39 -13.62
C ASP A 53 5.24 4.24 -12.35
N LEU A 54 6.29 4.99 -12.03
CA LEU A 54 6.33 5.73 -10.78
C LEU A 54 5.37 6.91 -10.77
N ASP A 55 5.10 7.49 -11.94
CA ASP A 55 4.13 8.59 -12.01
C ASP A 55 2.75 8.10 -11.61
N ARG A 56 2.34 6.96 -12.15
CA ARG A 56 1.03 6.41 -11.81
C ARG A 56 0.99 5.97 -10.35
N ALA A 57 2.04 5.29 -9.92
CA ALA A 57 2.11 4.83 -8.53
C ALA A 57 2.06 6.00 -7.57
N SER A 58 2.76 7.10 -7.88
CA SER A 58 2.74 8.30 -7.05
C SER A 58 1.36 8.92 -6.96
N SER A 59 0.62 8.92 -8.07
CA SER A 59 -0.71 9.54 -8.07
C SER A 59 -1.70 8.73 -7.24
N LEU A 60 -1.43 7.45 -7.01
CA LEU A 60 -2.33 6.56 -6.28
C LEU A 60 -1.91 6.34 -4.83
N SER A 61 -0.74 6.83 -4.46
CA SER A 61 -0.21 6.59 -3.11
C SER A 61 0.21 7.90 -2.47
N ASP A 62 0.47 7.85 -1.17
CA ASP A 62 0.93 9.02 -0.43
C ASP A 62 2.41 9.26 -0.68
N ARG A 63 3.18 8.19 -0.78
CA ARG A 63 4.62 8.30 -0.84
C ARG A 63 5.22 7.01 -1.38
N ILE A 64 6.30 7.14 -2.14
CA ILE A 64 6.99 5.98 -2.66
C ILE A 64 8.42 6.04 -2.19
N TYR A 65 8.91 4.89 -1.74
CA TYR A 65 10.27 4.73 -1.24
C TYR A 65 11.00 3.72 -2.09
N ARG A 66 12.29 3.88 -2.17
CA ARG A 66 13.17 2.84 -2.73
C ARG A 66 13.94 2.23 -1.58
N LEU A 67 13.86 0.92 -1.45
CA LEU A 67 14.58 0.22 -0.40
C LEU A 67 16.04 0.13 -0.78
N MET A 68 16.90 0.45 0.16
CA MET A 68 18.33 0.34 -0.01
C MET A 68 18.90 -0.35 1.21
N PRO A 69 19.74 -1.36 1.03
CA PRO A 69 20.35 -2.00 2.19
C PRO A 69 21.29 -1.04 2.90
N LEU A 70 21.18 -0.99 4.22
CA LEU A 70 22.07 -0.16 5.02
C LEU A 70 23.44 -0.82 5.17
N VAL A 71 23.47 -2.14 5.12
CA VAL A 71 24.71 -2.90 5.27
C VAL A 71 24.75 -3.93 4.17
N SER A 72 25.88 -4.01 3.46
CA SER A 72 26.04 -5.00 2.42
C SER A 72 26.10 -6.40 3.02
N GLU A 73 25.44 -7.34 2.37
CA GLU A 73 25.55 -8.73 2.77
C GLU A 73 26.81 -9.35 2.21
N LYS A 74 27.41 -10.18 3.03
CA LYS A 74 28.63 -10.88 2.62
C LYS A 74 28.33 -12.34 2.40
N ARG A 75 29.02 -12.96 1.48
CA ARG A 75 28.93 -14.39 1.23
C ARG A 75 30.29 -15.02 1.41
#